data_42876e285a01010176b88a07fbf8d5cc
#
_entry.id   42876e285a01010176b88a07fbf8d5cc
#
_cell.length_a   1.000
_cell.length_b   1.000
_cell.length_c   1.000
_cell.angle_alpha   90.00
_cell.angle_beta   90.00
_cell.angle_gamma   90.00
#
_symmetry.space_group_name_H-M   'P 1'
#
loop_
_entity.id
_entity.type
_entity.pdbx_description
1 polymer ?
#
loop_
_entity_poly.entity_id
_entity_poly.type
_entity_poly.pdbx_seq_one_letter_code
_entity_poly.pdbx_strand_id
1 'polypeptide(L)'
;MKKTVLALSLLVGLSAAAGSYAALPQTVRIGTDATYAPFSSKDAKGDFVGFDIDLGNEMCKRMEVKCTWVGSDFDALIPSLKAKKIDAIISSLSITEKRQQEIAFSEKLYAADSRLIAAKGSPIQPTIDSLKGKHVGVLQGSTQEGYANANWREKGVDVVAYQNQDLIYSDLAAGRLDAAFQDEVAASEGFLKQPAGKEYAFAGPSVKDKKYFGDGTGIGLRKDDTELKAAFDKAFNELRKDGTYDK
;
A
#
# COMPACT_ATOMS: atom_id res chain seq x y z
N MET A 1 -86.81 3.68 -5.79
CA MET A 1 -85.82 3.23 -4.79
C MET A 1 -84.63 2.70 -5.59
N LYS A 2 -83.59 3.54 -5.83
CA LYS A 2 -82.38 3.18 -6.60
C LYS A 2 -81.23 2.97 -5.59
N LYS A 3 -80.69 1.77 -5.51
CA LYS A 3 -79.53 1.43 -4.67
C LYS A 3 -78.27 1.68 -5.48
N THR A 4 -77.49 2.67 -5.08
CA THR A 4 -76.15 2.99 -5.65
C THR A 4 -75.11 2.14 -4.89
N VAL A 5 -74.40 1.27 -5.58
CA VAL A 5 -73.30 0.50 -5.04
C VAL A 5 -72.00 1.27 -5.34
N LEU A 6 -71.33 1.70 -4.26
CA LEU A 6 -70.04 2.37 -4.33
C LEU A 6 -68.97 1.25 -4.34
N ALA A 7 -68.24 1.09 -5.45
CA ALA A 7 -67.09 0.21 -5.58
C ALA A 7 -65.84 1.00 -5.11
N LEU A 8 -65.27 0.58 -3.98
CA LEU A 8 -64.03 1.13 -3.42
C LEU A 8 -62.84 0.35 -4.02
N SER A 9 -62.15 0.94 -4.99
CA SER A 9 -60.96 0.37 -5.61
C SER A 9 -59.76 0.58 -4.68
N LEU A 10 -59.27 -0.46 -3.99
CA LEU A 10 -57.98 -0.45 -3.28
C LEU A 10 -56.84 -0.51 -4.30
N LEU A 11 -56.17 0.59 -4.55
CA LEU A 11 -54.86 0.63 -5.20
C LEU A 11 -53.79 0.22 -4.15
N VAL A 12 -53.37 -1.03 -4.21
CA VAL A 12 -52.17 -1.48 -3.49
C VAL A 12 -50.94 -0.97 -4.25
N GLY A 13 -50.38 0.14 -3.76
CA GLY A 13 -49.10 0.66 -4.26
C GLY A 13 -47.95 -0.30 -3.89
N LEU A 14 -47.47 -1.04 -4.85
CA LEU A 14 -46.20 -1.80 -4.75
C LEU A 14 -45.05 -0.79 -4.70
N SER A 15 -44.67 -0.34 -3.50
CA SER A 15 -43.43 0.42 -3.32
C SER A 15 -42.27 -0.56 -3.53
N ALA A 16 -41.72 -0.61 -4.73
CA ALA A 16 -40.42 -1.22 -4.99
C ALA A 16 -39.39 -0.45 -4.15
N ALA A 17 -38.93 -1.05 -3.07
CA ALA A 17 -37.75 -0.58 -2.36
C ALA A 17 -36.55 -0.76 -3.33
N ALA A 18 -36.32 0.24 -4.18
CA ALA A 18 -35.08 0.37 -4.89
C ALA A 18 -34.00 0.56 -3.79
N GLY A 19 -33.24 -0.48 -3.52
CA GLY A 19 -32.04 -0.38 -2.67
C GLY A 19 -31.20 0.76 -3.23
N SER A 20 -31.08 1.85 -2.48
CA SER A 20 -30.11 2.90 -2.79
C SER A 20 -28.73 2.28 -2.69
N TYR A 21 -28.20 1.77 -3.79
CA TYR A 21 -26.78 1.62 -3.95
C TYR A 21 -26.21 3.04 -3.88
N ALA A 22 -25.43 3.33 -2.84
CA ALA A 22 -24.74 4.59 -2.77
C ALA A 22 -23.88 4.71 -4.03
N ALA A 23 -24.13 5.74 -4.84
CA ALA A 23 -23.35 5.97 -6.05
C ALA A 23 -21.89 6.22 -5.66
N LEU A 24 -20.96 5.65 -6.43
CA LEU A 24 -19.53 5.91 -6.23
C LEU A 24 -19.26 7.42 -6.30
N PRO A 25 -18.30 7.93 -5.52
CA PRO A 25 -17.92 9.33 -5.61
C PRO A 25 -17.37 9.63 -7.02
N GLN A 26 -17.72 10.79 -7.58
CA GLN A 26 -17.19 11.21 -8.89
C GLN A 26 -15.67 11.35 -8.90
N THR A 27 -15.08 11.65 -7.75
CA THR A 27 -13.63 11.77 -7.57
C THR A 27 -13.20 10.95 -6.36
N VAL A 28 -12.19 10.09 -6.55
CA VAL A 28 -11.54 9.30 -5.50
C VAL A 28 -10.13 9.87 -5.27
N ARG A 29 -9.86 10.29 -4.04
CA ARG A 29 -8.53 10.76 -3.62
C ARG A 29 -7.73 9.57 -3.13
N ILE A 30 -6.62 9.26 -3.81
CA ILE A 30 -5.77 8.12 -3.49
C ILE A 30 -4.48 8.61 -2.85
N GLY A 31 -4.22 8.18 -1.62
CA GLY A 31 -2.99 8.46 -0.90
C GLY A 31 -1.87 7.50 -1.28
N THR A 32 -0.67 8.02 -1.46
CA THR A 32 0.53 7.24 -1.76
C THR A 32 1.78 7.90 -1.19
N ASP A 33 2.77 7.10 -0.80
CA ASP A 33 4.13 7.57 -0.57
C ASP A 33 4.89 7.55 -1.91
N ALA A 34 5.23 8.74 -2.40
CA ALA A 34 5.85 8.92 -3.70
C ALA A 34 7.39 8.85 -3.66
N THR A 35 7.96 8.10 -2.71
CA THR A 35 9.41 7.83 -2.60
C THR A 35 9.74 6.35 -2.70
N TYR A 36 8.78 5.52 -3.18
CA TYR A 36 8.88 4.06 -3.17
C TYR A 36 8.89 3.45 -4.57
N ALA A 37 9.87 3.86 -5.39
CA ALA A 37 10.07 3.29 -6.73
C ALA A 37 10.36 1.76 -6.64
N PRO A 38 9.84 0.94 -7.60
CA PRO A 38 9.12 1.28 -8.81
C PRO A 38 7.60 1.37 -8.63
N PHE A 39 7.09 1.23 -7.40
CA PHE A 39 5.65 1.19 -7.13
C PHE A 39 5.02 2.57 -7.19
N SER A 40 5.58 3.54 -6.48
CA SER A 40 5.15 4.94 -6.54
C SER A 40 6.33 5.89 -6.34
N SER A 41 6.44 6.86 -7.23
CA SER A 41 7.45 7.90 -7.20
C SER A 41 6.97 9.13 -7.96
N LYS A 42 7.80 10.17 -8.00
CA LYS A 42 7.59 11.33 -8.86
C LYS A 42 8.62 11.37 -9.99
N ASP A 43 8.16 11.66 -11.18
CA ASP A 43 9.04 11.92 -12.30
C ASP A 43 9.69 13.32 -12.21
N ALA A 44 10.52 13.67 -13.21
CA ALA A 44 11.19 14.95 -13.26
C ALA A 44 10.25 16.16 -13.41
N LYS A 45 8.98 15.93 -13.78
CA LYS A 45 7.94 16.98 -13.89
C LYS A 45 7.14 17.11 -12.60
N GLY A 46 7.33 16.17 -11.66
CA GLY A 46 6.58 16.09 -10.41
C GLY A 46 5.29 15.27 -10.50
N ASP A 47 5.05 14.61 -11.64
CA ASP A 47 3.90 13.72 -11.83
C ASP A 47 4.11 12.40 -11.10
N PHE A 48 3.03 11.82 -10.56
CA PHE A 48 3.07 10.51 -9.94
C PHE A 48 3.21 9.43 -11.00
N VAL A 49 4.16 8.51 -10.80
CA VAL A 49 4.49 7.41 -11.71
C VAL A 49 4.79 6.13 -10.93
N GLY A 50 4.66 4.99 -11.57
CA GLY A 50 5.01 3.68 -11.04
C GLY A 50 3.84 2.69 -11.08
N PHE A 51 4.13 1.45 -10.71
CA PHE A 51 3.18 0.34 -10.83
C PHE A 51 1.86 0.58 -10.08
N ASP A 52 1.92 1.07 -8.85
CA ASP A 52 0.73 1.37 -8.04
C ASP A 52 -0.10 2.50 -8.65
N ILE A 53 0.57 3.47 -9.27
CA ILE A 53 -0.07 4.60 -9.95
C ILE A 53 -0.81 4.13 -11.20
N ASP A 54 -0.13 3.34 -12.03
CA ASP A 54 -0.70 2.81 -13.28
C ASP A 54 -1.87 1.87 -12.99
N LEU A 55 -1.70 0.96 -12.03
CA LEU A 55 -2.75 0.05 -11.59
C LEU A 55 -3.97 0.79 -11.04
N GLY A 56 -3.74 1.80 -10.17
CA GLY A 56 -4.80 2.64 -9.62
C GLY A 56 -5.55 3.41 -10.70
N ASN A 57 -4.83 4.00 -11.66
CA ASN A 57 -5.43 4.74 -12.78
C ASN A 57 -6.29 3.83 -13.66
N GLU A 58 -5.82 2.62 -13.99
CA GLU A 58 -6.60 1.66 -14.77
C GLU A 58 -7.84 1.15 -14.02
N MET A 59 -7.73 0.93 -12.70
CA MET A 59 -8.93 0.61 -11.89
C MET A 59 -9.93 1.76 -11.89
N CYS A 60 -9.48 3.00 -11.71
CA CYS A 60 -10.36 4.17 -11.72
C CYS A 60 -11.07 4.37 -13.05
N LYS A 61 -10.38 4.12 -14.16
CA LYS A 61 -10.97 4.14 -15.49
C LYS A 61 -12.09 3.11 -15.64
N ARG A 62 -11.90 1.88 -15.12
CA ARG A 62 -12.93 0.83 -15.12
C ARG A 62 -14.12 1.15 -14.22
N MET A 63 -13.87 1.86 -13.13
CA MET A 63 -14.91 2.33 -12.21
C MET A 63 -15.66 3.58 -12.73
N GLU A 64 -15.21 4.15 -13.85
CA GLU A 64 -15.74 5.40 -14.42
C GLU A 64 -15.71 6.58 -13.42
N VAL A 65 -14.67 6.64 -12.57
CA VAL A 65 -14.45 7.71 -11.62
C VAL A 65 -13.15 8.46 -11.93
N LYS A 66 -13.07 9.73 -11.54
CA LYS A 66 -11.83 10.49 -11.59
C LYS A 66 -10.98 10.15 -10.37
N CYS A 67 -9.74 9.71 -10.57
CA CYS A 67 -8.78 9.59 -9.47
C CYS A 67 -7.84 10.79 -9.39
N THR A 68 -7.50 11.18 -8.16
CA THR A 68 -6.49 12.20 -7.86
C THR A 68 -5.52 11.62 -6.84
N TRP A 69 -4.23 11.74 -7.12
CA TRP A 69 -3.18 11.26 -6.25
C TRP A 69 -2.79 12.31 -5.21
N VAL A 70 -2.62 11.86 -3.96
CA VAL A 70 -2.23 12.70 -2.82
C VAL A 70 -0.97 12.09 -2.22
N GLY A 71 0.16 12.79 -2.38
CA GLY A 71 1.43 12.39 -1.77
C GLY A 71 1.43 12.65 -0.27
N SER A 72 1.96 11.70 0.50
CA SER A 72 2.06 11.79 1.96
C SER A 72 3.17 10.86 2.44
N ASP A 73 3.74 11.14 3.60
CA ASP A 73 4.60 10.18 4.29
C ASP A 73 3.82 8.89 4.57
N PHE A 74 4.49 7.75 4.50
CA PHE A 74 3.84 6.43 4.56
C PHE A 74 3.05 6.21 5.85
N ASP A 75 3.61 6.60 7.00
CA ASP A 75 2.98 6.45 8.31
C ASP A 75 1.74 7.35 8.50
N ALA A 76 1.61 8.42 7.70
CA ALA A 76 0.47 9.33 7.73
C ALA A 76 -0.72 8.87 6.85
N LEU A 77 -0.56 7.83 6.01
CA LEU A 77 -1.59 7.39 5.08
C LEU A 77 -2.85 6.85 5.79
N ILE A 78 -2.70 5.93 6.74
CA ILE A 78 -3.85 5.38 7.50
C ILE A 78 -4.55 6.46 8.34
N PRO A 79 -3.84 7.31 9.10
CA PRO A 79 -4.45 8.48 9.75
C PRO A 79 -5.23 9.38 8.78
N SER A 80 -4.67 9.67 7.60
CA SER A 80 -5.31 10.51 6.57
C SER A 80 -6.58 9.88 5.99
N LEU A 81 -6.59 8.56 5.79
CA LEU A 81 -7.77 7.79 5.36
C LEU A 81 -8.89 7.86 6.41
N LYS A 82 -8.55 7.63 7.68
CA LYS A 82 -9.50 7.70 8.81
C LYS A 82 -10.05 9.11 9.01
N ALA A 83 -9.24 10.13 8.78
CA ALA A 83 -9.63 11.54 8.83
C ALA A 83 -10.38 12.02 7.56
N LYS A 84 -10.68 11.13 6.61
CA LYS A 84 -11.37 11.45 5.33
C LYS A 84 -10.64 12.49 4.47
N LYS A 85 -9.31 12.65 4.65
CA LYS A 85 -8.48 13.48 3.77
C LYS A 85 -8.21 12.81 2.43
N ILE A 86 -8.17 11.47 2.42
CA ILE A 86 -8.10 10.60 1.25
C ILE A 86 -9.20 9.54 1.33
N ASP A 87 -9.51 8.87 0.22
CA ASP A 87 -10.60 7.90 0.12
C ASP A 87 -10.08 6.47 -0.04
N ALA A 88 -8.85 6.31 -0.54
CA ALA A 88 -8.17 5.05 -0.66
C ALA A 88 -6.66 5.23 -0.44
N ILE A 89 -5.96 4.15 -0.13
CA ILE A 89 -4.49 4.08 -0.07
C ILE A 89 -4.04 3.05 -1.09
N ILE A 90 -3.19 3.46 -2.05
CA ILE A 90 -2.46 2.55 -2.94
C ILE A 90 -0.98 2.95 -2.83
N SER A 91 -0.20 2.19 -2.06
CA SER A 91 1.17 2.53 -1.68
C SER A 91 1.92 1.30 -1.13
N SER A 92 1.94 0.20 -1.86
CA SER A 92 2.52 -1.08 -1.42
C SER A 92 2.09 -1.47 0.01
N LEU A 93 0.83 -1.16 0.37
CA LEU A 93 0.33 -1.29 1.73
C LEU A 93 0.06 -2.76 2.07
N SER A 94 0.93 -3.37 2.89
CA SER A 94 0.80 -4.76 3.32
C SER A 94 -0.49 -5.00 4.11
N ILE A 95 -1.20 -6.07 3.77
CA ILE A 95 -2.41 -6.55 4.46
C ILE A 95 -1.96 -7.29 5.72
N THR A 96 -2.01 -6.62 6.87
CA THR A 96 -1.66 -7.21 8.17
C THR A 96 -2.85 -7.20 9.12
N GLU A 97 -2.90 -8.14 10.07
CA GLU A 97 -3.95 -8.17 11.10
C GLU A 97 -4.04 -6.85 11.87
N LYS A 98 -2.90 -6.25 12.21
CA LYS A 98 -2.85 -4.97 12.91
C LYS A 98 -3.56 -3.87 12.11
N ARG A 99 -3.27 -3.75 10.80
CA ARG A 99 -3.91 -2.74 9.93
C ARG A 99 -5.39 -3.05 9.68
N GLN A 100 -5.75 -4.35 9.56
CA GLN A 100 -7.15 -4.78 9.40
C GLN A 100 -8.04 -4.46 10.63
N GLN A 101 -7.45 -4.30 11.81
CA GLN A 101 -8.18 -3.78 12.98
C GLN A 101 -8.64 -2.33 12.79
N GLU A 102 -7.94 -1.54 11.99
CA GLU A 102 -8.20 -0.12 11.80
C GLU A 102 -8.95 0.20 10.49
N ILE A 103 -8.59 -0.47 9.40
CA ILE A 103 -9.10 -0.22 8.03
C ILE A 103 -9.52 -1.51 7.35
N ALA A 104 -10.27 -1.39 6.26
CA ALA A 104 -10.56 -2.48 5.33
C ALA A 104 -9.50 -2.55 4.23
N PHE A 105 -9.40 -3.70 3.57
CA PHE A 105 -8.54 -3.92 2.41
C PHE A 105 -9.32 -4.47 1.23
N SER A 106 -8.89 -4.15 0.02
CA SER A 106 -9.27 -4.84 -1.19
C SER A 106 -8.78 -6.31 -1.17
N GLU A 107 -9.07 -7.04 -2.24
CA GLU A 107 -8.34 -8.26 -2.56
C GLU A 107 -6.85 -7.97 -2.68
N LYS A 108 -6.03 -9.02 -2.49
CA LYS A 108 -4.58 -8.93 -2.63
C LYS A 108 -4.19 -8.58 -4.06
N LEU A 109 -3.42 -7.51 -4.22
CA LEU A 109 -2.91 -7.06 -5.51
C LEU A 109 -1.65 -7.83 -5.92
N TYR A 110 -0.65 -7.88 -5.05
CA TYR A 110 0.64 -8.57 -5.25
C TYR A 110 1.31 -8.87 -3.90
N ALA A 111 2.50 -9.49 -3.93
CA ALA A 111 3.32 -9.69 -2.75
C ALA A 111 4.80 -9.46 -3.10
N ALA A 112 5.56 -9.00 -2.11
CA ALA A 112 7.01 -8.89 -2.16
C ALA A 112 7.61 -9.43 -0.87
N ASP A 113 8.80 -10.03 -0.95
CA ASP A 113 9.57 -10.44 0.21
C ASP A 113 10.29 -9.23 0.81
N SER A 114 10.58 -9.27 2.11
CA SER A 114 11.39 -8.25 2.78
C SER A 114 12.86 -8.68 2.83
N ARG A 115 13.77 -7.77 2.48
CA ARG A 115 15.21 -8.07 2.42
C ARG A 115 16.08 -6.93 2.97
N LEU A 116 17.24 -7.32 3.49
CA LEU A 116 18.32 -6.38 3.76
C LEU A 116 19.13 -6.12 2.49
N ILE A 117 19.59 -4.88 2.36
CA ILE A 117 20.70 -4.49 1.48
C ILE A 117 21.84 -3.91 2.30
N ALA A 118 23.08 -4.18 1.90
CA ALA A 118 24.30 -3.67 2.51
C ALA A 118 25.39 -3.54 1.46
N ALA A 119 26.55 -2.97 1.82
CA ALA A 119 27.68 -2.88 0.92
C ALA A 119 28.12 -4.28 0.44
N LYS A 120 28.55 -4.39 -0.82
CA LYS A 120 29.07 -5.64 -1.40
C LYS A 120 30.25 -6.14 -0.58
N GLY A 121 30.29 -7.45 -0.35
CA GLY A 121 31.34 -8.08 0.48
C GLY A 121 31.19 -7.87 1.99
N SER A 122 30.17 -7.12 2.43
CA SER A 122 29.83 -7.00 3.85
C SER A 122 29.39 -8.37 4.41
N PRO A 123 29.80 -8.74 5.64
CA PRO A 123 29.37 -9.96 6.30
C PRO A 123 27.95 -9.87 6.86
N ILE A 124 27.25 -8.77 6.64
CA ILE A 124 25.91 -8.53 7.18
C ILE A 124 24.91 -9.57 6.67
N GLN A 125 24.15 -10.12 7.62
CA GLN A 125 23.06 -11.07 7.42
C GLN A 125 21.85 -10.63 8.27
N PRO A 126 20.60 -11.02 7.96
CA PRO A 126 19.44 -10.67 8.76
C PRO A 126 19.35 -11.50 10.06
N THR A 127 20.45 -11.59 10.79
CA THR A 127 20.58 -12.30 12.07
C THR A 127 21.07 -11.34 13.16
N ILE A 128 20.68 -11.60 14.40
CA ILE A 128 21.06 -10.77 15.54
C ILE A 128 22.58 -10.64 15.68
N ASP A 129 23.29 -11.76 15.58
CA ASP A 129 24.76 -11.77 15.76
C ASP A 129 25.45 -10.89 14.72
N SER A 130 24.93 -10.85 13.50
CA SER A 130 25.48 -10.03 12.43
C SER A 130 25.07 -8.56 12.52
N LEU A 131 23.85 -8.27 13.04
CA LEU A 131 23.29 -6.92 13.08
C LEU A 131 23.57 -6.17 14.39
N LYS A 132 24.01 -6.85 15.45
CA LYS A 132 24.29 -6.21 16.75
C LYS A 132 25.28 -5.08 16.61
N GLY A 133 24.91 -3.88 17.12
CA GLY A 133 25.69 -2.66 17.01
C GLY A 133 25.69 -2.02 15.61
N LYS A 134 24.88 -2.52 14.66
CA LYS A 134 24.72 -1.97 13.32
C LYS A 134 23.57 -1.00 13.24
N HIS A 135 23.69 0.02 12.35
CA HIS A 135 22.64 0.98 12.04
C HIS A 135 21.84 0.44 10.85
N VAL A 136 20.57 0.09 11.07
CA VAL A 136 19.66 -0.46 10.04
C VAL A 136 18.54 0.54 9.76
N GLY A 137 18.51 1.10 8.55
CA GLY A 137 17.47 2.02 8.10
C GLY A 137 16.19 1.28 7.73
N VAL A 138 15.05 1.82 8.15
CA VAL A 138 13.70 1.32 7.86
C VAL A 138 12.76 2.49 7.57
N LEU A 139 11.76 2.27 6.70
CA LEU A 139 10.71 3.26 6.45
C LEU A 139 9.74 3.29 7.64
N GLN A 140 9.48 4.48 8.18
CA GLN A 140 8.58 4.71 9.31
C GLN A 140 7.16 4.24 8.99
N GLY A 141 6.52 3.53 9.92
CA GLY A 141 5.18 2.96 9.75
C GLY A 141 5.14 1.68 8.90
N SER A 142 6.28 1.23 8.35
CA SER A 142 6.35 0.01 7.54
C SER A 142 6.27 -1.27 8.38
N THR A 143 6.01 -2.37 7.72
CA THR A 143 6.07 -3.71 8.34
C THR A 143 7.49 -4.10 8.71
N GLN A 144 8.46 -3.60 7.94
CA GLN A 144 9.89 -3.80 8.20
C GLN A 144 10.33 -3.08 9.48
N GLU A 145 9.86 -1.85 9.72
CA GLU A 145 10.08 -1.16 10.99
C GLU A 145 9.48 -1.94 12.16
N GLY A 146 8.23 -2.39 12.01
CA GLY A 146 7.55 -3.18 13.03
C GLY A 146 8.29 -4.45 13.40
N TYR A 147 8.77 -5.18 12.39
CA TYR A 147 9.58 -6.39 12.58
C TYR A 147 10.92 -6.08 13.24
N ALA A 148 11.65 -5.09 12.73
CA ALA A 148 12.98 -4.73 13.23
C ALA A 148 12.94 -4.24 14.68
N ASN A 149 11.94 -3.41 15.03
CA ASN A 149 11.75 -2.97 16.41
C ASN A 149 11.49 -4.15 17.38
N ALA A 150 10.64 -5.09 16.99
CA ALA A 150 10.27 -6.22 17.84
C ALA A 150 11.36 -7.30 17.94
N ASN A 151 12.14 -7.51 16.89
CA ASN A 151 13.06 -8.65 16.81
C ASN A 151 14.54 -8.27 16.92
N TRP A 152 14.91 -7.03 16.57
CA TRP A 152 16.31 -6.60 16.48
C TRP A 152 16.69 -5.50 17.48
N ARG A 153 15.85 -4.46 17.65
CA ARG A 153 16.17 -3.28 18.47
C ARG A 153 16.56 -3.63 19.90
N GLU A 154 15.74 -4.44 20.58
CA GLU A 154 16.01 -4.84 21.99
C GLU A 154 17.22 -5.75 22.14
N LYS A 155 17.74 -6.28 21.05
CA LYS A 155 18.93 -7.16 21.01
C LYS A 155 20.19 -6.42 20.59
N GLY A 156 20.14 -5.08 20.58
CA GLY A 156 21.30 -4.22 20.37
C GLY A 156 21.55 -3.82 18.92
N VAL A 157 20.54 -3.93 18.05
CA VAL A 157 20.58 -3.34 16.71
C VAL A 157 20.03 -1.92 16.78
N ASP A 158 20.72 -0.95 16.18
CA ASP A 158 20.21 0.40 16.06
C ASP A 158 19.28 0.51 14.84
N VAL A 159 17.98 0.45 15.10
CA VAL A 159 16.94 0.57 14.07
C VAL A 159 16.59 2.05 13.89
N VAL A 160 16.97 2.61 12.73
CA VAL A 160 16.79 4.02 12.40
C VAL A 160 15.58 4.17 11.45
N ALA A 161 14.50 4.78 11.97
CA ALA A 161 13.29 5.02 11.16
C ALA A 161 13.41 6.34 10.38
N TYR A 162 13.03 6.32 9.12
CA TYR A 162 13.04 7.46 8.19
C TYR A 162 11.65 7.74 7.65
N GLN A 163 11.34 9.01 7.44
CA GLN A 163 10.04 9.43 6.90
C GLN A 163 9.81 8.99 5.45
N ASN A 164 10.89 8.83 4.66
CA ASN A 164 10.80 8.38 3.28
C ASN A 164 11.99 7.50 2.87
N GLN A 165 11.79 6.72 1.80
CA GLN A 165 12.76 5.73 1.35
C GLN A 165 14.02 6.36 0.72
N ASP A 166 13.90 7.52 0.09
CA ASP A 166 15.05 8.21 -0.55
C ASP A 166 16.09 8.64 0.49
N LEU A 167 15.66 9.04 1.69
CA LEU A 167 16.56 9.36 2.79
C LEU A 167 17.32 8.13 3.29
N ILE A 168 16.68 6.96 3.34
CA ILE A 168 17.36 5.69 3.69
C ILE A 168 18.46 5.40 2.68
N TYR A 169 18.17 5.48 1.39
CA TYR A 169 19.16 5.23 0.33
C TYR A 169 20.29 6.25 0.34
N SER A 170 19.97 7.52 0.60
CA SER A 170 20.96 8.59 0.73
C SER A 170 21.92 8.35 1.89
N ASP A 171 21.38 7.96 3.06
CA ASP A 171 22.18 7.70 4.26
C ASP A 171 22.98 6.39 4.15
N LEU A 172 22.42 5.37 3.49
CA LEU A 172 23.13 4.16 3.18
C LEU A 172 24.31 4.44 2.24
N ALA A 173 24.08 5.19 1.15
CA ALA A 173 25.13 5.55 0.20
C ALA A 173 26.22 6.44 0.81
N ALA A 174 25.88 7.24 1.81
CA ALA A 174 26.82 8.08 2.54
C ALA A 174 27.56 7.35 3.69
N GLY A 175 27.26 6.04 3.91
CA GLY A 175 27.88 5.25 4.98
C GLY A 175 27.39 5.59 6.38
N ARG A 176 26.26 6.29 6.53
CA ARG A 176 25.62 6.56 7.82
C ARG A 176 24.75 5.40 8.32
N LEU A 177 24.39 4.49 7.42
CA LEU A 177 23.74 3.23 7.71
C LEU A 177 24.64 2.07 7.28
N ASP A 178 24.64 0.99 8.05
CA ASP A 178 25.31 -0.27 7.69
C ASP A 178 24.45 -1.12 6.74
N ALA A 179 23.12 -1.03 6.87
CA ALA A 179 22.16 -1.75 6.05
C ALA A 179 20.82 -0.99 5.96
N ALA A 180 19.99 -1.37 4.98
CA ALA A 180 18.61 -0.94 4.89
C ALA A 180 17.69 -2.16 4.73
N PHE A 181 16.48 -2.10 5.33
CA PHE A 181 15.54 -3.21 5.34
C PHE A 181 14.20 -2.76 4.76
N GLN A 182 13.84 -3.31 3.60
CA GLN A 182 12.66 -2.95 2.81
C GLN A 182 12.20 -4.09 1.91
N ASP A 183 11.21 -3.87 1.06
CA ASP A 183 10.75 -4.83 0.05
C ASP A 183 11.84 -5.11 -1.00
N GLU A 184 11.95 -6.37 -1.41
CA GLU A 184 12.94 -6.84 -2.37
C GLU A 184 12.89 -6.10 -3.70
N VAL A 185 11.68 -5.88 -4.23
CA VAL A 185 11.48 -5.20 -5.52
C VAL A 185 11.86 -3.73 -5.41
N ALA A 186 11.45 -3.03 -4.35
CA ALA A 186 11.86 -1.64 -4.11
C ALA A 186 13.37 -1.52 -3.95
N ALA A 187 14.01 -2.43 -3.23
CA ALA A 187 15.46 -2.49 -3.12
C ALA A 187 16.15 -2.70 -4.47
N SER A 188 15.67 -3.68 -5.27
CA SER A 188 16.26 -4.01 -6.57
C SER A 188 16.15 -2.88 -7.56
N GLU A 189 14.92 -2.43 -7.82
CA GLU A 189 14.63 -1.47 -8.89
C GLU A 189 14.90 -0.01 -8.45
N GLY A 190 14.51 0.31 -7.21
CA GLY A 190 14.65 1.66 -6.67
C GLY A 190 16.08 2.05 -6.27
N PHE A 191 16.95 1.05 -5.95
CA PHE A 191 18.31 1.36 -5.50
C PHE A 191 19.40 0.52 -6.16
N LEU A 192 19.38 -0.82 -6.06
CA LEU A 192 20.53 -1.64 -6.49
C LEU A 192 20.84 -1.54 -7.97
N LYS A 193 19.84 -1.32 -8.83
CA LYS A 193 20.01 -1.08 -10.26
C LYS A 193 20.31 0.38 -10.61
N GLN A 194 20.24 1.28 -9.65
CA GLN A 194 20.56 2.69 -9.84
C GLN A 194 22.07 2.96 -9.67
N PRO A 195 22.59 4.06 -10.19
CA PRO A 195 24.02 4.40 -10.06
C PRO A 195 24.52 4.39 -8.60
N ALA A 196 23.73 4.90 -7.65
CA ALA A 196 24.07 4.95 -6.22
C ALA A 196 24.12 3.57 -5.56
N GLY A 197 23.39 2.58 -6.09
CA GLY A 197 23.33 1.22 -5.56
C GLY A 197 24.40 0.27 -6.07
N LYS A 198 25.28 0.70 -6.99
CA LYS A 198 26.27 -0.20 -7.64
C LYS A 198 27.19 -0.93 -6.68
N GLU A 199 27.53 -0.32 -5.55
CA GLU A 199 28.40 -0.90 -4.53
C GLU A 199 27.65 -1.66 -3.44
N TYR A 200 26.33 -1.88 -3.62
CA TYR A 200 25.46 -2.54 -2.68
C TYR A 200 24.87 -3.84 -3.29
N ALA A 201 24.41 -4.71 -2.41
CA ALA A 201 23.77 -5.98 -2.78
C ALA A 201 22.79 -6.42 -1.69
N PHE A 202 21.97 -7.41 -2.01
CA PHE A 202 21.19 -8.09 -0.99
C PHE A 202 22.12 -8.78 0.03
N ALA A 203 21.82 -8.58 1.31
CA ALA A 203 22.54 -9.10 2.44
C ALA A 203 21.75 -10.26 3.06
N GLY A 204 22.13 -11.48 2.70
CA GLY A 204 21.49 -12.71 3.17
C GLY A 204 20.13 -13.03 2.52
N PRO A 205 19.38 -13.99 3.07
CA PRO A 205 18.09 -14.43 2.55
C PRO A 205 16.97 -13.42 2.86
N SER A 206 15.81 -13.62 2.21
CA SER A 206 14.57 -12.93 2.56
C SER A 206 14.17 -13.20 4.00
N VAL A 207 13.70 -12.18 4.69
CA VAL A 207 13.12 -12.28 6.02
C VAL A 207 11.61 -12.53 5.87
N LYS A 208 11.16 -13.67 6.37
CA LYS A 208 9.75 -14.10 6.26
C LYS A 208 9.13 -14.25 7.64
N ASP A 209 8.08 -13.48 7.87
CA ASP A 209 7.26 -13.59 9.08
C ASP A 209 5.85 -13.06 8.77
N LYS A 210 4.91 -13.98 8.58
CA LYS A 210 3.51 -13.63 8.21
C LYS A 210 2.84 -12.71 9.24
N LYS A 211 3.21 -12.83 10.52
CA LYS A 211 2.68 -11.98 11.59
C LYS A 211 2.96 -10.49 11.35
N TYR A 212 4.17 -10.19 10.82
CA TYR A 212 4.59 -8.81 10.55
C TYR A 212 4.28 -8.38 9.13
N PHE A 213 4.64 -9.19 8.13
CA PHE A 213 4.58 -8.80 6.72
C PHE A 213 3.22 -9.07 6.05
N GLY A 214 2.36 -9.88 6.70
CA GLY A 214 1.03 -10.21 6.18
C GLY A 214 1.08 -11.16 4.99
N ASP A 215 0.04 -11.08 4.14
CA ASP A 215 -0.17 -11.97 2.98
C ASP A 215 0.07 -11.30 1.62
N GLY A 216 0.62 -10.11 1.59
CA GLY A 216 0.81 -9.28 0.41
C GLY A 216 0.21 -7.90 0.59
N THR A 217 0.10 -7.14 -0.49
CA THR A 217 -0.39 -5.76 -0.51
C THR A 217 -1.82 -5.67 -1.01
N GLY A 218 -2.53 -4.63 -0.59
CA GLY A 218 -3.88 -4.34 -1.04
C GLY A 218 -4.21 -2.85 -0.91
N ILE A 219 -5.34 -2.45 -1.46
CA ILE A 219 -5.86 -1.09 -1.32
C ILE A 219 -6.43 -0.92 0.07
N GLY A 220 -5.94 0.08 0.81
CA GLY A 220 -6.51 0.46 2.10
C GLY A 220 -7.77 1.33 1.93
N LEU A 221 -8.85 1.00 2.65
CA LEU A 221 -10.14 1.66 2.58
C LEU A 221 -10.72 1.81 3.98
N ARG A 222 -11.64 2.77 4.20
CA ARG A 222 -12.40 2.80 5.45
C ARG A 222 -13.32 1.58 5.53
N LYS A 223 -13.60 1.10 6.73
CA LYS A 223 -14.43 -0.11 6.95
C LYS A 223 -15.87 0.03 6.48
N ASP A 224 -16.37 1.25 6.48
CA ASP A 224 -17.73 1.61 6.06
C ASP A 224 -17.85 1.95 4.56
N ASP A 225 -16.74 2.08 3.82
CA ASP A 225 -16.74 2.33 2.38
C ASP A 225 -16.87 1.03 1.56
N THR A 226 -17.90 0.24 1.84
CA THR A 226 -18.10 -1.10 1.26
C THR A 226 -18.31 -1.09 -0.25
N GLU A 227 -19.03 -0.09 -0.78
CA GLU A 227 -19.28 0.07 -2.21
C GLU A 227 -17.99 0.43 -2.96
N LEU A 228 -17.15 1.32 -2.39
CA LEU A 228 -15.88 1.68 -3.00
C LEU A 228 -14.92 0.48 -3.01
N LYS A 229 -14.89 -0.30 -1.91
CA LYS A 229 -14.14 -1.55 -1.87
C LYS A 229 -14.58 -2.52 -2.96
N ALA A 230 -15.89 -2.78 -3.06
CA ALA A 230 -16.44 -3.69 -4.06
C ALA A 230 -16.14 -3.24 -5.49
N ALA A 231 -16.15 -1.93 -5.74
CA ALA A 231 -15.80 -1.36 -7.04
C ALA A 231 -14.32 -1.57 -7.40
N PHE A 232 -13.40 -1.34 -6.45
CA PHE A 232 -11.98 -1.64 -6.65
C PHE A 232 -11.73 -3.12 -6.88
N ASP A 233 -12.32 -4.01 -6.07
CA ASP A 233 -12.16 -5.46 -6.22
C ASP A 233 -12.68 -5.94 -7.59
N LYS A 234 -13.83 -5.43 -8.04
CA LYS A 234 -14.37 -5.71 -9.38
C LYS A 234 -13.43 -5.24 -10.48
N ALA A 235 -12.98 -3.99 -10.42
CA ALA A 235 -12.09 -3.41 -11.42
C ALA A 235 -10.76 -4.19 -11.50
N PHE A 236 -10.19 -4.56 -10.35
CA PHE A 236 -8.96 -5.37 -10.30
C PHE A 236 -9.16 -6.76 -10.93
N ASN A 237 -10.27 -7.44 -10.63
CA ASN A 237 -10.59 -8.74 -11.22
C ASN A 237 -10.78 -8.67 -12.75
N GLU A 238 -11.34 -7.56 -13.25
CA GLU A 238 -11.46 -7.32 -14.70
C GLU A 238 -10.07 -7.13 -15.35
N LEU A 239 -9.16 -6.35 -14.71
CA LEU A 239 -7.78 -6.15 -15.20
C LEU A 239 -7.00 -7.47 -15.26
N ARG A 240 -7.17 -8.34 -14.28
CA ARG A 240 -6.57 -9.69 -14.30
C ARG A 240 -7.14 -10.57 -15.39
N LYS A 241 -8.47 -10.53 -15.56
CA LYS A 241 -9.17 -11.39 -16.53
C LYS A 241 -8.81 -11.08 -17.99
N ASP A 242 -8.59 -9.81 -18.32
CA ASP A 242 -8.28 -9.40 -19.69
C ASP A 242 -6.78 -9.23 -19.96
N GLY A 243 -5.93 -9.55 -18.99
CA GLY A 243 -4.47 -9.50 -19.10
C GLY A 243 -3.88 -8.09 -19.05
N THR A 244 -4.66 -7.06 -18.68
CA THR A 244 -4.13 -5.69 -18.50
C THR A 244 -3.18 -5.62 -17.31
N TYR A 245 -3.46 -6.39 -16.25
CA TYR A 245 -2.61 -6.46 -15.05
C TYR A 245 -1.19 -6.99 -15.35
N ASP A 246 -1.03 -7.86 -16.36
CA ASP A 246 0.25 -8.51 -16.68
C ASP A 246 1.11 -7.68 -17.65
N LYS A 247 0.65 -6.52 -18.10
CA LYS A 247 1.35 -5.62 -19.03
C LYS A 247 2.14 -4.54 -18.30
#